data_3ca333cf70707fdfa1311425afa0349f
#
_entry.id   3ca333cf70707fdfa1311425afa0349f
#
_cell.length_a   1.000
_cell.length_b   1.000
_cell.length_c   1.000
_cell.angle_alpha   90.00
_cell.angle_beta   90.00
_cell.angle_gamma   90.00
#
_symmetry.space_group_name_H-M   'P 1'
#
loop_
_entity.id
_entity.type
_entity.pdbx_description
1 polymer ?
#
loop_
_entity_poly.entity_id
_entity_poly.type
_entity_poly.pdbx_seq_one_letter_code
_entity_poly.pdbx_strand_id
1 'polypeptide(L)'
;MDVVEVPSSGPRSAKPAGSPRSGWRRPAIAGAVAFWSANLVISLTPIAAAYRSALSIAYVPMLVEAALGGLLIASVVALVLVRYPERVPGSGPLSRALWLSAAALVLLTVVVELPSKLRSGVSDPGHWLLVATAFNVIRLLALGLAVGLVTRAEQTGADPLAQVTEREGLP
;
A
#
# COMPACT_ATOMS: atom_id res chain seq x y z
N MET A 1 -37.15 27.66 53.34
CA MET A 1 -35.77 27.85 52.92
C MET A 1 -35.31 26.53 52.29
N ASP A 2 -35.57 26.38 51.01
CA ASP A 2 -35.23 25.14 50.29
C ASP A 2 -33.79 25.24 49.79
N VAL A 3 -32.93 24.36 50.28
CA VAL A 3 -31.54 24.24 49.85
C VAL A 3 -31.51 23.47 48.52
N VAL A 4 -31.26 24.17 47.43
CA VAL A 4 -31.05 23.54 46.11
C VAL A 4 -29.67 22.89 46.12
N GLU A 5 -29.66 21.55 46.18
CA GLU A 5 -28.45 20.75 45.96
C GLU A 5 -28.00 20.86 44.48
N VAL A 6 -26.85 21.49 44.24
CA VAL A 6 -26.21 21.53 42.95
C VAL A 6 -25.45 20.21 42.74
N PRO A 7 -25.79 19.39 41.72
CA PRO A 7 -25.05 18.15 41.45
C PRO A 7 -23.62 18.49 41.03
N SER A 8 -22.64 18.03 41.82
CA SER A 8 -21.23 18.15 41.50
C SER A 8 -20.90 17.29 40.26
N SER A 9 -20.70 17.95 39.12
CA SER A 9 -20.16 17.33 37.95
C SER A 9 -18.70 16.96 38.21
N GLY A 10 -18.44 15.70 38.60
CA GLY A 10 -17.11 15.15 38.74
C GLY A 10 -16.31 15.29 37.42
N PRO A 11 -14.99 15.46 37.51
CA PRO A 11 -14.14 15.60 36.31
C PRO A 11 -14.27 14.35 35.44
N ARG A 12 -14.81 14.52 34.22
CA ARG A 12 -14.78 13.49 33.17
C ARG A 12 -13.34 13.15 32.93
N SER A 13 -12.92 11.97 33.38
CA SER A 13 -11.62 11.41 33.13
C SER A 13 -11.43 11.39 31.60
N ALA A 14 -10.65 12.33 31.08
CA ALA A 14 -10.32 12.38 29.67
C ALA A 14 -9.55 11.10 29.35
N LYS A 15 -10.21 10.20 28.58
CA LYS A 15 -9.60 9.00 28.05
C LYS A 15 -8.31 9.42 27.33
N PRO A 16 -7.14 8.88 27.71
CA PRO A 16 -5.89 9.29 27.07
C PRO A 16 -6.03 9.06 25.56
N ALA A 17 -5.86 10.13 24.79
CA ALA A 17 -5.82 10.06 23.33
C ALA A 17 -4.78 9.02 22.97
N GLY A 18 -5.24 7.85 22.53
CA GLY A 18 -4.37 6.76 22.11
C GLY A 18 -3.35 7.29 21.11
N SER A 19 -2.06 7.17 21.42
CA SER A 19 -0.99 7.60 20.55
C SER A 19 -1.28 7.11 19.13
N PRO A 20 -1.05 7.94 18.09
CA PRO A 20 -1.23 7.52 16.69
C PRO A 20 -0.18 6.46 16.36
N ARG A 21 -0.39 5.23 16.83
CA ARG A 21 0.52 4.10 16.60
C ARG A 21 0.38 3.69 15.15
N SER A 22 1.34 4.13 14.36
CA SER A 22 1.84 3.52 13.12
C SER A 22 0.81 2.74 12.28
N GLY A 23 -0.35 3.31 12.00
CA GLY A 23 -1.35 2.69 11.12
C GLY A 23 -0.87 2.43 9.68
N TRP A 24 0.30 2.95 9.29
CA TRP A 24 0.87 2.72 7.97
C TRP A 24 1.68 1.41 7.85
N ARG A 25 2.20 0.85 8.95
CA ARG A 25 3.11 -0.31 8.89
C ARG A 25 2.42 -1.58 8.40
N ARG A 26 1.22 -1.88 8.89
CA ARG A 26 0.47 -3.06 8.46
C ARG A 26 0.09 -3.01 6.97
N PRO A 27 -0.51 -1.92 6.46
CA PRO A 27 -0.72 -1.76 5.02
C PRO A 27 0.58 -1.85 4.21
N ALA A 28 1.69 -1.25 4.68
CA ALA A 28 2.98 -1.32 4.01
C ALA A 28 3.50 -2.76 3.89
N ILE A 29 3.47 -3.53 4.98
CA ILE A 29 3.89 -4.94 4.96
C ILE A 29 2.99 -5.76 4.03
N ALA A 30 1.67 -5.59 4.12
CA ALA A 30 0.73 -6.30 3.25
C ALA A 30 0.98 -5.98 1.77
N GLY A 31 1.20 -4.70 1.43
CA GLY A 31 1.54 -4.28 0.07
C GLY A 31 2.87 -4.85 -0.42
N ALA A 32 3.90 -4.85 0.43
CA ALA A 32 5.21 -5.42 0.09
C ALA A 32 5.13 -6.93 -0.17
N VAL A 33 4.41 -7.67 0.67
CA VAL A 33 4.18 -9.11 0.51
C VAL A 33 3.41 -9.37 -0.78
N ALA A 34 2.34 -8.62 -1.06
CA ALA A 34 1.56 -8.79 -2.28
C ALA A 34 2.39 -8.49 -3.54
N PHE A 35 3.18 -7.43 -3.52
CA PHE A 35 4.10 -7.09 -4.62
C PHE A 35 5.11 -8.20 -4.88
N TRP A 36 5.77 -8.67 -3.81
CA TRP A 36 6.78 -9.73 -3.93
C TRP A 36 6.17 -11.06 -4.38
N SER A 37 5.00 -11.44 -3.87
CA SER A 37 4.27 -12.64 -4.30
C SER A 37 3.89 -12.56 -5.78
N ALA A 38 3.38 -11.42 -6.24
CA ALA A 38 3.09 -11.19 -7.65
C ALA A 38 4.37 -11.30 -8.50
N ASN A 39 5.48 -10.72 -8.04
CA ASN A 39 6.78 -10.84 -8.70
C ASN A 39 7.24 -12.30 -8.78
N LEU A 40 7.09 -13.07 -7.71
CA LEU A 40 7.44 -14.48 -7.69
C LEU A 40 6.62 -15.27 -8.71
N VAL A 41 5.30 -15.09 -8.74
CA VAL A 41 4.42 -15.77 -9.71
C VAL A 41 4.81 -15.40 -11.15
N ILE A 42 5.03 -14.11 -11.44
CA ILE A 42 5.51 -13.65 -12.75
C ILE A 42 6.83 -14.34 -13.11
N SER A 43 7.75 -14.43 -12.16
CA SER A 43 9.11 -14.96 -12.39
C SER A 43 9.15 -16.43 -12.80
N LEU A 44 8.08 -17.18 -12.53
CA LEU A 44 7.92 -18.57 -12.92
C LEU A 44 7.42 -18.73 -14.38
N THR A 45 7.04 -17.64 -15.04
CA THR A 45 6.53 -17.70 -16.42
C THR A 45 7.66 -17.78 -17.46
N PRO A 46 7.41 -18.46 -18.61
CA PRO A 46 8.39 -18.51 -19.70
C PRO A 46 8.80 -17.13 -20.24
N ILE A 47 7.85 -16.17 -20.29
CA ILE A 47 8.12 -14.81 -20.74
C ILE A 47 9.06 -14.07 -19.79
N ALA A 48 8.97 -14.30 -18.47
CA ALA A 48 9.90 -13.74 -17.51
C ALA A 48 11.30 -14.39 -17.62
N ALA A 49 11.36 -15.68 -17.96
CA ALA A 49 12.63 -16.35 -18.25
C ALA A 49 13.30 -15.75 -19.50
N ALA A 50 12.55 -15.54 -20.59
CA ALA A 50 13.04 -14.88 -21.80
C ALA A 50 13.49 -13.43 -21.52
N TYR A 51 12.73 -12.68 -20.74
CA TYR A 51 13.06 -11.33 -20.31
C TYR A 51 14.40 -11.28 -19.55
N ARG A 52 14.60 -12.17 -18.58
CA ARG A 52 15.86 -12.26 -17.82
C ARG A 52 17.05 -12.63 -18.73
N SER A 53 16.84 -13.59 -19.62
CA SER A 53 17.88 -14.01 -20.57
C SER A 53 18.29 -12.88 -21.51
N ALA A 54 17.33 -12.16 -22.09
CA ALA A 54 17.58 -11.04 -22.99
C ALA A 54 18.36 -9.90 -22.34
N LEU A 55 18.13 -9.66 -21.04
CA LEU A 55 18.75 -8.57 -20.28
C LEU A 55 19.90 -9.03 -19.39
N SER A 56 20.31 -10.31 -19.47
CA SER A 56 21.35 -10.90 -18.61
C SER A 56 21.11 -10.70 -17.11
N ILE A 57 19.85 -10.78 -16.66
CA ILE A 57 19.47 -10.55 -15.28
C ILE A 57 19.59 -11.86 -14.47
N ALA A 58 20.42 -11.84 -13.43
CA ALA A 58 20.52 -12.96 -12.50
C ALA A 58 19.26 -13.09 -11.62
N TYR A 59 18.78 -14.33 -11.43
CA TYR A 59 17.50 -14.60 -10.80
C TYR A 59 17.43 -14.14 -9.32
N VAL A 60 18.44 -14.51 -8.52
CA VAL A 60 18.45 -14.21 -7.08
C VAL A 60 18.55 -12.71 -6.80
N PRO A 61 19.48 -11.94 -7.39
CA PRO A 61 19.53 -10.50 -7.26
C PRO A 61 18.20 -9.83 -7.63
N MET A 62 17.55 -10.24 -8.72
CA MET A 62 16.25 -9.72 -9.14
C MET A 62 15.17 -9.92 -8.06
N LEU A 63 15.15 -11.08 -7.39
CA LEU A 63 14.17 -11.33 -6.31
C LEU A 63 14.43 -10.44 -5.09
N VAL A 64 15.70 -10.21 -4.75
CA VAL A 64 16.08 -9.31 -3.64
C VAL A 64 15.72 -7.86 -3.98
N GLU A 65 16.05 -7.40 -5.18
CA GLU A 65 15.66 -6.06 -5.66
C GLU A 65 14.15 -5.86 -5.64
N ALA A 66 13.38 -6.87 -6.09
CA ALA A 66 11.93 -6.82 -6.04
C ALA A 66 11.38 -6.77 -4.61
N ALA A 67 12.01 -7.47 -3.66
CA ALA A 67 11.60 -7.41 -2.25
C ALA A 67 11.87 -6.03 -1.64
N LEU A 68 13.07 -5.49 -1.85
CA LEU A 68 13.45 -4.17 -1.33
C LEU A 68 12.66 -3.05 -2.00
N GLY A 69 12.54 -3.08 -3.32
CA GLY A 69 11.77 -2.11 -4.10
C GLY A 69 10.29 -2.15 -3.74
N GLY A 70 9.72 -3.35 -3.63
CA GLY A 70 8.33 -3.55 -3.20
C GLY A 70 8.06 -3.01 -1.80
N LEU A 71 8.98 -3.25 -0.85
CA LEU A 71 8.89 -2.72 0.52
C LEU A 71 8.96 -1.19 0.53
N LEU A 72 9.88 -0.61 -0.24
CA LEU A 72 10.02 0.84 -0.34
C LEU A 72 8.75 1.48 -0.92
N ILE A 73 8.27 0.99 -2.06
CA ILE A 73 7.07 1.52 -2.73
C ILE A 73 5.85 1.35 -1.83
N ALA A 74 5.65 0.18 -1.24
CA ALA A 74 4.54 -0.07 -0.33
C ALA A 74 4.57 0.84 0.91
N SER A 75 5.76 1.10 1.45
CA SER A 75 5.94 2.02 2.58
C SER A 75 5.56 3.45 2.21
N VAL A 76 6.00 3.93 1.05
CA VAL A 76 5.65 5.27 0.56
C VAL A 76 4.14 5.38 0.31
N VAL A 77 3.55 4.41 -0.39
CA VAL A 77 2.10 4.39 -0.69
C VAL A 77 1.28 4.37 0.60
N ALA A 78 1.61 3.49 1.56
CA ALA A 78 0.91 3.40 2.83
C ALA A 78 1.09 4.67 3.67
N LEU A 79 2.30 5.24 3.74
CA LEU A 79 2.58 6.47 4.47
C LEU A 79 1.80 7.66 3.90
N VAL A 80 1.80 7.82 2.57
CA VAL A 80 1.06 8.90 1.89
C VAL A 80 -0.43 8.73 2.11
N LEU A 81 -0.95 7.50 1.99
CA LEU A 81 -2.37 7.19 2.19
C LEU A 81 -2.85 7.52 3.61
N VAL A 82 -2.02 7.23 4.62
CA VAL A 82 -2.35 7.47 6.03
C VAL A 82 -2.12 8.94 6.42
N ARG A 83 -1.04 9.56 5.92
CA ARG A 83 -0.64 10.91 6.34
C ARG A 83 -1.34 12.02 5.57
N TYR A 84 -1.67 11.77 4.29
CA TYR A 84 -2.22 12.79 3.38
C TYR A 84 -3.44 12.27 2.59
N PRO A 85 -4.44 11.65 3.24
CA PRO A 85 -5.57 11.03 2.54
C PRO A 85 -6.34 12.03 1.68
N GLU A 86 -6.42 13.30 2.11
CA GLU A 86 -7.17 14.36 1.44
C GLU A 86 -6.51 14.87 0.14
N ARG A 87 -5.19 14.62 0.00
CA ARG A 87 -4.44 15.03 -1.20
C ARG A 87 -4.45 13.99 -2.31
N VAL A 88 -4.92 12.77 -2.01
CA VAL A 88 -4.97 11.67 -2.97
C VAL A 88 -6.37 11.58 -3.57
N PRO A 89 -6.51 11.60 -4.91
CA PRO A 89 -7.79 11.43 -5.58
C PRO A 89 -8.45 10.10 -5.21
N GLY A 90 -9.78 10.12 -5.02
CA GLY A 90 -10.56 8.90 -4.76
C GLY A 90 -11.50 9.02 -3.56
N SER A 91 -12.62 8.29 -3.62
CA SER A 91 -13.69 8.33 -2.62
C SER A 91 -13.44 7.41 -1.40
N GLY A 92 -12.37 6.60 -1.41
CA GLY A 92 -12.09 5.66 -0.33
C GLY A 92 -10.66 5.14 -0.35
N PRO A 93 -10.23 4.40 0.70
CA PRO A 93 -8.85 3.94 0.85
C PRO A 93 -8.37 3.09 -0.33
N LEU A 94 -9.23 2.22 -0.85
CA LEU A 94 -8.90 1.35 -1.99
C LEU A 94 -8.65 2.17 -3.27
N SER A 95 -9.55 3.09 -3.60
CA SER A 95 -9.39 3.95 -4.78
C SER A 95 -8.13 4.82 -4.67
N ARG A 96 -7.87 5.39 -3.50
CA ARG A 96 -6.67 6.19 -3.24
C ARG A 96 -5.38 5.38 -3.34
N ALA A 97 -5.38 4.15 -2.80
CA ALA A 97 -4.22 3.26 -2.90
C ALA A 97 -3.93 2.88 -4.36
N LEU A 98 -4.96 2.61 -5.16
CA LEU A 98 -4.82 2.32 -6.59
C LEU A 98 -4.30 3.53 -7.38
N TRP A 99 -4.76 4.75 -7.06
CA TRP A 99 -4.24 5.98 -7.67
C TRP A 99 -2.76 6.19 -7.35
N LEU A 100 -2.35 5.97 -6.11
CA LEU A 100 -0.93 6.05 -5.73
C LEU A 100 -0.09 4.97 -6.43
N SER A 101 -0.63 3.76 -6.55
CA SER A 101 0.04 2.67 -7.29
C SER A 101 0.16 2.98 -8.78
N ALA A 102 -0.85 3.61 -9.39
CA ALA A 102 -0.78 4.06 -10.77
C ALA A 102 0.26 5.18 -10.97
N ALA A 103 0.33 6.13 -10.04
CA ALA A 103 1.37 7.16 -10.05
C ALA A 103 2.78 6.56 -9.89
N ALA A 104 2.93 5.57 -9.00
CA ALA A 104 4.19 4.83 -8.84
C ALA A 104 4.56 4.05 -10.11
N LEU A 105 3.58 3.46 -10.81
CA LEU A 105 3.80 2.80 -12.09
C LEU A 105 4.37 3.75 -13.15
N VAL A 106 3.76 4.92 -13.30
CA VAL A 106 4.24 5.93 -14.26
C VAL A 106 5.66 6.37 -13.91
N LEU A 107 5.90 6.67 -12.62
CA LEU A 107 7.22 7.09 -12.15
C LEU A 107 8.28 5.99 -12.41
N LEU A 108 7.98 4.75 -12.04
CA LEU A 108 8.88 3.61 -12.23
C LEU A 108 9.17 3.38 -13.73
N THR A 109 8.15 3.43 -14.56
CA THR A 109 8.31 3.23 -16.02
C THR A 109 9.16 4.33 -16.64
N VAL A 110 8.89 5.60 -16.32
CA VAL A 110 9.59 6.73 -16.95
C VAL A 110 11.01 6.91 -16.40
N VAL A 111 11.20 6.76 -15.09
CA VAL A 111 12.48 7.09 -14.45
C VAL A 111 13.43 5.89 -14.42
N VAL A 112 12.91 4.67 -14.33
CA VAL A 112 13.75 3.46 -14.17
C VAL A 112 13.74 2.62 -15.44
N GLU A 113 12.55 2.17 -15.88
CA GLU A 113 12.47 1.19 -16.95
C GLU A 113 12.91 1.78 -18.31
N LEU A 114 12.41 2.95 -18.67
CA LEU A 114 12.71 3.57 -19.97
C LEU A 114 14.22 3.84 -20.14
N PRO A 115 14.93 4.52 -19.23
CA PRO A 115 16.37 4.72 -19.36
C PRO A 115 17.17 3.41 -19.34
N SER A 116 16.74 2.44 -18.53
CA SER A 116 17.37 1.11 -18.45
C SER A 116 17.33 0.40 -19.79
N LYS A 117 16.18 0.38 -20.47
CA LYS A 117 16.01 -0.31 -21.76
C LYS A 117 16.75 0.40 -22.90
N LEU A 118 16.75 1.73 -22.89
CA LEU A 118 17.48 2.51 -23.90
C LEU A 118 19.01 2.32 -23.81
N ARG A 119 19.52 2.04 -22.60
CA ARG A 119 20.96 1.83 -22.37
C ARG A 119 21.41 0.37 -22.46
N SER A 120 20.50 -0.58 -22.42
CA SER A 120 20.84 -2.02 -22.34
C SER A 120 21.38 -2.62 -23.62
N GLY A 121 21.29 -1.92 -24.76
CA GLY A 121 21.76 -2.43 -26.06
C GLY A 121 20.99 -3.64 -26.61
N VAL A 122 19.81 -3.94 -26.04
CA VAL A 122 18.96 -5.04 -26.53
C VAL A 122 18.41 -4.74 -27.92
N SER A 123 18.17 -5.76 -28.71
CA SER A 123 17.74 -5.66 -30.12
C SER A 123 16.35 -5.01 -30.30
N ASP A 124 15.47 -5.12 -29.29
CA ASP A 124 14.12 -4.54 -29.30
C ASP A 124 13.78 -3.94 -27.93
N PRO A 125 14.26 -2.73 -27.64
CA PRO A 125 14.01 -2.09 -26.36
C PRO A 125 12.52 -1.79 -26.11
N GLY A 126 11.74 -1.53 -27.18
CA GLY A 126 10.30 -1.25 -27.09
C GLY A 126 9.51 -2.47 -26.61
N HIS A 127 9.77 -3.63 -27.18
CA HIS A 127 9.15 -4.88 -26.76
C HIS A 127 9.45 -5.18 -25.27
N TRP A 128 10.71 -5.08 -24.86
CA TRP A 128 11.10 -5.37 -23.47
C TRP A 128 10.61 -4.31 -22.48
N LEU A 129 10.46 -3.07 -22.91
CA LEU A 129 9.79 -2.04 -22.10
C LEU A 129 8.31 -2.37 -21.87
N LEU A 130 7.62 -2.83 -22.92
CA LEU A 130 6.21 -3.25 -22.81
C LEU A 130 6.04 -4.42 -21.84
N VAL A 131 6.91 -5.44 -21.94
CA VAL A 131 6.91 -6.60 -21.03
C VAL A 131 7.18 -6.17 -19.58
N ALA A 132 8.20 -5.32 -19.37
CA ALA A 132 8.50 -4.78 -18.03
C ALA A 132 7.33 -3.99 -17.45
N THR A 133 6.69 -3.14 -18.27
CA THR A 133 5.52 -2.36 -17.87
C THR A 133 4.35 -3.27 -17.49
N ALA A 134 4.08 -4.32 -18.28
CA ALA A 134 3.03 -5.29 -17.95
C ALA A 134 3.29 -5.99 -16.61
N PHE A 135 4.53 -6.40 -16.34
CA PHE A 135 4.91 -6.97 -15.05
C PHE A 135 4.72 -5.98 -13.90
N ASN A 136 5.11 -4.73 -14.09
CA ASN A 136 4.95 -3.69 -13.08
C ASN A 136 3.47 -3.33 -12.82
N VAL A 137 2.62 -3.36 -13.85
CA VAL A 137 1.16 -3.21 -13.68
C VAL A 137 0.62 -4.28 -12.73
N ILE A 138 0.95 -5.56 -12.95
CA ILE A 138 0.46 -6.65 -12.11
C ILE A 138 0.96 -6.50 -10.66
N ARG A 139 2.24 -6.20 -10.46
CA ARG A 139 2.84 -6.02 -9.13
C ARG A 139 2.24 -4.86 -8.38
N LEU A 140 2.08 -3.70 -9.03
CA LEU A 140 1.57 -2.48 -8.41
C LEU A 140 0.05 -2.53 -8.19
N LEU A 141 -0.69 -3.25 -9.03
CA LEU A 141 -2.09 -3.56 -8.76
C LEU A 141 -2.22 -4.43 -7.50
N ALA A 142 -1.43 -5.49 -7.38
CA ALA A 142 -1.43 -6.34 -6.20
C ALA A 142 -1.08 -5.55 -4.92
N LEU A 143 -0.06 -4.69 -4.99
CA LEU A 143 0.33 -3.80 -3.90
C LEU A 143 -0.80 -2.83 -3.53
N GLY A 144 -1.38 -2.13 -4.50
CA GLY A 144 -2.44 -1.14 -4.28
C GLY A 144 -3.70 -1.78 -3.68
N LEU A 145 -4.08 -2.96 -4.17
CA LEU A 145 -5.20 -3.73 -3.61
C LEU A 145 -4.93 -4.12 -2.15
N ALA A 146 -3.77 -4.68 -1.85
CA ALA A 146 -3.42 -5.10 -0.49
C ALA A 146 -3.38 -3.93 0.49
N VAL A 147 -2.70 -2.82 0.13
CA VAL A 147 -2.65 -1.60 0.95
C VAL A 147 -4.06 -1.04 1.18
N GLY A 148 -4.86 -0.91 0.12
CA GLY A 148 -6.19 -0.34 0.18
C GLY A 148 -7.17 -1.18 1.01
N LEU A 149 -7.14 -2.50 0.87
CA LEU A 149 -8.00 -3.43 1.63
C LEU A 149 -7.64 -3.43 3.11
N VAL A 150 -6.35 -3.51 3.46
CA VAL A 150 -5.90 -3.49 4.86
C VAL A 150 -6.25 -2.15 5.51
N THR A 151 -6.00 -1.03 4.82
CA THR A 151 -6.37 0.30 5.34
C THR A 151 -7.88 0.43 5.55
N ARG A 152 -8.68 -0.10 4.62
CA ARG A 152 -10.15 -0.12 4.76
C ARG A 152 -10.58 -0.96 5.96
N ALA A 153 -10.01 -2.15 6.15
CA ALA A 153 -10.33 -3.03 7.27
C ALA A 153 -10.00 -2.39 8.61
N GLU A 154 -8.86 -1.68 8.72
CA GLU A 154 -8.49 -0.94 9.93
C GLU A 154 -9.47 0.20 10.25
N GLN A 155 -9.99 0.89 9.24
CA GLN A 155 -11.00 1.94 9.42
C GLN A 155 -12.36 1.38 9.83
N THR A 156 -12.75 0.20 9.33
CA THR A 156 -14.04 -0.43 9.64
C THR A 156 -14.00 -1.20 10.96
N GLY A 157 -12.84 -1.79 11.30
CA GLY A 157 -12.65 -2.57 12.54
C GLY A 157 -12.37 -1.72 13.77
N ALA A 158 -12.24 -0.41 13.62
CA ALA A 158 -11.91 0.47 14.74
C ALA A 158 -13.02 0.58 15.79
N ASP A 159 -14.24 0.01 15.60
CA ASP A 159 -15.27 0.03 16.66
C ASP A 159 -16.39 -1.03 16.67
N PRO A 160 -16.13 -2.35 16.68
CA PRO A 160 -17.19 -3.30 17.00
C PRO A 160 -17.54 -3.31 18.49
N LEU A 161 -16.62 -2.92 19.38
CA LEU A 161 -16.84 -2.96 20.82
C LEU A 161 -17.49 -1.67 21.37
N ALA A 162 -17.26 -0.53 20.76
CA ALA A 162 -17.92 0.71 21.12
C ALA A 162 -19.42 0.67 20.81
N GLN A 163 -19.82 0.02 19.71
CA GLN A 163 -21.25 -0.14 19.37
C GLN A 163 -22.00 -1.10 20.29
N VAL A 164 -21.33 -2.09 20.87
CA VAL A 164 -21.96 -3.01 21.83
C VAL A 164 -22.22 -2.30 23.16
N THR A 165 -21.27 -1.49 23.63
CA THR A 165 -21.37 -0.77 24.89
C THR A 165 -22.43 0.34 24.83
N GLU A 166 -22.66 0.98 23.70
CA GLU A 166 -23.74 1.95 23.51
C GLU A 166 -25.13 1.30 23.46
N ARG A 167 -25.25 0.05 23.01
CA ARG A 167 -26.53 -0.67 22.99
C ARG A 167 -26.94 -1.22 24.38
N GLU A 168 -25.98 -1.51 25.24
CA GLU A 168 -26.24 -2.02 26.59
C GLU A 168 -26.44 -0.89 27.62
N GLY A 169 -26.17 0.36 27.26
CA GLY A 169 -26.31 1.52 28.14
C GLY A 169 -27.63 2.30 28.02
N LEU A 170 -28.66 1.78 27.35
CA LEU A 170 -29.99 2.38 27.33
C LEU A 170 -30.83 1.83 28.51
N PRO A 171 -31.26 2.70 29.42
CA PRO A 171 -32.12 2.31 30.55
C PRO A 171 -33.53 1.90 30.10
#